data_914db1ba861a254f5b3b965e24f4512b
#
_entry.id   914db1ba861a254f5b3b965e24f4512b
#
_cell.length_a   1.000
_cell.length_b   1.000
_cell.length_c   1.000
_cell.angle_alpha   90.00
_cell.angle_beta   90.00
_cell.angle_gamma   90.00
#
_symmetry.space_group_name_H-M   'P 1'
#
loop_
_entity.id
_entity.type
_entity.pdbx_description
1 polymer ?
#
loop_
_entity_poly.entity_id
_entity_poly.type
_entity_poly.pdbx_seq_one_letter_code
_entity_poly.pdbx_strand_id
1 'polypeptide(L)'
;NLATAEIESKEKTNQSLPSSSIDTSSSATNQVEAEKASPSVAEAPKENGVATPITTSIEPVKENLEETSPVEVLVRLKEKVSEGIGEVSPTSKETRIEKTNQDHEQFLKELEKQSIQFKKLYDFNLLFNGLALETTYGDAKKIRGLARVDAVDYAPLGRTRVAETQPVPTSPTSTTTKVSEENSLINLQPLWDKGIKGQGQVVAIIDSGVDPAHDVFRLTDISKAKYKSEAEIEEAKKKAGITYGKWYNNKIVYIHNYSDMDDNVKEEDPISHGAHVAGTAVGNASQPSPNGEIIRGVAPEAQLMFLRVFSDTKGGQVQNFIYTKAVEDAVKLGADSINMSLGTASGSVYDVGEITRQAFDTARKAGVTITVASTNMATNGFWHSKPLATTPDYGMTGT
;
A
#
# COMPACT_ATOMS: atom_id res chain seq x y z
N ASN A 1 4.84 -61.96 15.33
CA ASN A 1 6.03 -62.37 16.08
C ASN A 1 6.64 -61.13 16.71
N LEU A 2 6.49 -61.17 18.03
CA LEU A 2 7.05 -60.26 19.01
C LEU A 2 8.60 -60.31 19.00
N ALA A 3 9.26 -59.21 19.27
CA ALA A 3 10.39 -59.16 20.19
C ALA A 3 10.55 -57.72 20.70
N THR A 4 10.17 -57.53 21.92
CA THR A 4 10.54 -56.54 22.93
C THR A 4 12.04 -56.66 23.25
N ALA A 5 12.73 -55.55 23.45
CA ALA A 5 13.92 -55.48 24.26
C ALA A 5 13.93 -54.15 25.02
N GLU A 6 13.95 -54.31 26.32
CA GLU A 6 14.04 -53.29 27.37
C GLU A 6 15.45 -52.74 27.56
N ILE A 7 15.50 -51.49 27.97
CA ILE A 7 16.20 -50.84 29.09
C ILE A 7 17.71 -51.05 29.26
N GLU A 8 18.43 -49.94 29.43
CA GLU A 8 19.18 -49.66 30.67
C GLU A 8 19.62 -48.22 30.76
N SER A 9 19.21 -47.63 31.88
CA SER A 9 19.66 -46.32 32.43
C SER A 9 21.08 -46.46 32.98
N LYS A 10 21.94 -45.46 32.77
CA LYS A 10 23.08 -45.19 33.65
C LYS A 10 23.28 -43.69 33.81
N GLU A 11 22.96 -43.25 35.02
CA GLU A 11 23.53 -42.06 35.65
C GLU A 11 25.06 -42.15 35.75
N LYS A 12 25.73 -41.00 35.53
CA LYS A 12 26.91 -40.57 36.29
C LYS A 12 27.36 -39.18 35.82
N THR A 13 27.26 -38.26 36.66
CA THR A 13 28.17 -37.53 37.61
C THR A 13 28.71 -36.22 37.05
N ASN A 14 28.37 -35.21 37.81
CA ASN A 14 28.95 -33.89 37.94
C ASN A 14 30.47 -33.84 37.77
N GLN A 15 30.92 -32.88 36.97
CA GLN A 15 32.21 -32.22 37.23
C GLN A 15 32.09 -30.71 37.03
N SER A 16 32.36 -30.03 38.14
CA SER A 16 32.48 -28.60 38.33
C SER A 16 33.74 -28.04 37.61
N LEU A 17 33.57 -26.89 36.96
CA LEU A 17 34.67 -26.06 36.44
C LEU A 17 35.03 -24.99 37.48
N PRO A 18 36.33 -24.64 37.60
CA PRO A 18 36.81 -23.74 38.65
C PRO A 18 36.65 -22.27 38.28
N SER A 19 36.28 -21.48 39.27
CA SER A 19 36.31 -20.03 39.30
C SER A 19 37.76 -19.51 39.34
N SER A 20 38.12 -18.60 38.46
CA SER A 20 39.32 -17.78 38.60
C SER A 20 38.94 -16.35 39.01
N SER A 21 39.27 -16.03 40.23
CA SER A 21 39.33 -14.71 40.80
C SER A 21 40.47 -13.89 40.18
N ILE A 22 40.20 -12.66 39.79
CA ILE A 22 41.25 -11.66 39.53
C ILE A 22 41.01 -10.49 40.48
N ASP A 23 42.09 -10.19 41.23
CA ASP A 23 42.19 -9.21 42.28
C ASP A 23 42.03 -7.77 41.80
N THR A 24 41.44 -7.00 42.69
CA THR A 24 41.40 -5.54 42.73
C THR A 24 42.72 -4.98 43.28
N SER A 25 43.29 -3.98 42.61
CA SER A 25 43.88 -2.80 43.27
C SER A 25 44.33 -1.77 42.23
N SER A 26 43.84 -0.59 42.22
CA SER A 26 44.40 0.65 42.73
C SER A 26 43.63 1.89 42.27
N SER A 27 43.40 2.65 43.26
CA SER A 27 42.84 3.98 43.38
C SER A 27 43.35 5.04 42.41
N ALA A 28 42.44 5.87 41.88
CA ALA A 28 42.62 7.31 41.77
C ALA A 28 41.24 8.01 41.74
N THR A 29 40.98 8.71 42.81
CA THR A 29 39.91 9.66 43.02
C THR A 29 40.04 10.87 42.09
N ASN A 30 39.00 11.14 41.30
CA ASN A 30 38.68 12.49 40.89
C ASN A 30 37.17 12.68 41.00
N GLN A 31 36.77 13.41 42.02
CA GLN A 31 35.44 13.97 42.19
C GLN A 31 35.25 15.05 41.14
N VAL A 32 34.26 14.88 40.29
CA VAL A 32 33.63 15.97 39.56
C VAL A 32 32.16 15.94 39.96
N GLU A 33 31.75 17.02 40.61
CA GLU A 33 30.36 17.28 41.01
C GLU A 33 29.44 17.21 39.81
N ALA A 34 28.45 16.34 39.86
CA ALA A 34 27.38 16.28 38.89
C ALA A 34 26.27 17.23 39.34
N GLU A 35 26.23 18.38 38.73
CA GLU A 35 25.12 19.31 38.77
C GLU A 35 23.88 18.64 38.17
N LYS A 36 22.84 18.46 38.98
CA LYS A 36 21.52 18.00 38.55
C LYS A 36 20.83 19.11 37.79
N ALA A 37 20.91 19.10 36.48
CA ALA A 37 19.99 19.80 35.60
C ALA A 37 18.89 18.83 35.13
N SER A 38 17.72 18.93 35.73
CA SER A 38 16.50 18.34 35.17
C SER A 38 16.16 19.10 33.89
N PRO A 39 15.87 18.42 32.76
CA PRO A 39 15.34 19.13 31.61
C PRO A 39 13.92 19.61 31.95
N SER A 40 13.71 20.91 31.95
CA SER A 40 12.40 21.52 31.96
C SER A 40 11.65 21.10 30.70
N VAL A 41 10.53 20.44 30.88
CA VAL A 41 9.56 20.20 29.80
C VAL A 41 9.14 21.58 29.30
N ALA A 42 9.57 21.94 28.12
CA ALA A 42 9.07 23.11 27.43
C ALA A 42 7.57 22.88 27.14
N GLU A 43 6.72 23.72 27.72
CA GLU A 43 5.30 23.77 27.41
C GLU A 43 5.14 23.99 25.91
N ALA A 44 4.39 23.10 25.25
CA ALA A 44 4.01 23.27 23.86
C ALA A 44 3.23 24.58 23.70
N PRO A 45 3.48 25.38 22.65
CA PRO A 45 2.73 26.58 22.41
C PRO A 45 1.26 26.24 22.21
N LYS A 46 0.39 26.88 22.99
CA LYS A 46 -1.06 26.80 22.81
C LYS A 46 -1.39 27.49 21.49
N GLU A 47 -1.67 26.69 20.47
CA GLU A 47 -2.21 27.16 19.19
C GLU A 47 -3.66 27.66 19.40
N ASN A 48 -3.80 28.94 19.63
CA ASN A 48 -5.02 29.69 19.33
C ASN A 48 -4.84 30.36 17.96
N GLY A 49 -5.03 29.58 16.92
CA GLY A 49 -5.10 30.04 15.56
C GLY A 49 -5.78 28.96 14.73
N VAL A 50 -7.01 29.25 14.29
CA VAL A 50 -7.65 28.47 13.24
C VAL A 50 -6.73 28.56 12.02
N ALA A 51 -5.94 27.53 11.80
CA ALA A 51 -5.13 27.44 10.60
C ALA A 51 -6.07 27.39 9.40
N THR A 52 -6.11 28.47 8.64
CA THR A 52 -6.70 28.45 7.29
C THR A 52 -6.02 27.33 6.51
N PRO A 53 -6.76 26.41 5.89
CA PRO A 53 -6.15 25.36 5.06
C PRO A 53 -5.35 26.04 3.95
N ILE A 54 -4.04 25.81 3.94
CA ILE A 54 -3.20 26.25 2.82
C ILE A 54 -3.52 25.28 1.69
N THR A 55 -4.39 25.69 0.77
CA THR A 55 -4.65 24.97 -0.48
C THR A 55 -3.44 25.13 -1.38
N THR A 56 -2.43 24.31 -1.21
CA THR A 56 -1.29 24.24 -2.10
C THR A 56 -1.60 23.25 -3.22
N SER A 57 -2.02 23.77 -4.37
CA SER A 57 -2.05 22.97 -5.60
C SER A 57 -0.61 22.68 -6.04
N ILE A 58 -0.34 21.46 -6.53
CA ILE A 58 0.95 21.14 -7.14
C ILE A 58 1.01 21.84 -8.50
N GLU A 59 1.96 22.74 -8.64
CA GLU A 59 2.27 23.36 -9.93
C GLU A 59 3.15 22.44 -10.80
N PRO A 60 3.08 22.55 -12.13
CA PRO A 60 3.89 21.74 -13.01
C PRO A 60 5.38 22.00 -12.81
N VAL A 61 6.17 20.93 -12.71
CA VAL A 61 7.63 20.99 -12.46
C VAL A 61 8.42 21.51 -13.67
N LYS A 62 7.82 21.61 -14.85
CA LYS A 62 8.47 22.17 -16.05
C LYS A 62 8.26 23.67 -16.11
N GLU A 63 9.32 24.41 -15.86
CA GLU A 63 9.45 25.79 -16.30
C GLU A 63 9.27 25.82 -17.83
N ASN A 64 8.28 26.52 -18.35
CA ASN A 64 7.95 26.70 -19.78
C ASN A 64 7.01 25.65 -20.42
N LEU A 65 5.89 25.33 -19.78
CA LEU A 65 4.79 24.71 -20.51
C LEU A 65 4.05 25.74 -21.36
N GLU A 66 3.89 25.43 -22.66
CA GLU A 66 3.04 26.22 -23.55
C GLU A 66 1.55 25.93 -23.23
N GLU A 67 0.67 26.88 -23.57
CA GLU A 67 -0.76 26.74 -23.35
C GLU A 67 -1.35 25.45 -23.98
N THR A 68 -0.75 24.99 -25.08
CA THR A 68 -1.15 23.79 -25.82
C THR A 68 -0.49 22.50 -25.32
N SER A 69 0.46 22.59 -24.38
CA SER A 69 1.15 21.40 -23.86
C SER A 69 0.16 20.45 -23.20
N PRO A 70 0.16 19.14 -23.51
CA PRO A 70 -0.69 18.17 -22.85
C PRO A 70 -0.25 17.99 -21.41
N VAL A 71 -1.22 17.94 -20.51
CA VAL A 71 -1.03 17.71 -19.07
C VAL A 71 -2.10 16.76 -18.55
N GLU A 72 -1.75 15.99 -17.52
CA GLU A 72 -2.69 15.22 -16.73
C GLU A 72 -2.89 15.93 -15.40
N VAL A 73 -4.14 16.07 -14.98
CA VAL A 73 -4.50 16.78 -13.76
C VAL A 73 -5.46 15.98 -12.93
N LEU A 74 -5.32 16.10 -11.61
CA LEU A 74 -6.27 15.63 -10.63
C LEU A 74 -7.08 16.84 -10.15
N VAL A 75 -8.38 16.82 -10.39
CA VAL A 75 -9.32 17.91 -10.07
C VAL A 75 -10.16 17.50 -8.88
N ARG A 76 -10.18 18.33 -7.82
CA ARG A 76 -11.10 18.18 -6.69
C ARG A 76 -12.20 19.24 -6.79
N LEU A 77 -13.46 18.78 -6.64
CA LEU A 77 -14.63 19.63 -6.59
C LEU A 77 -14.96 20.06 -5.15
N LYS A 78 -15.65 21.18 -4.97
CA LYS A 78 -15.91 21.79 -3.65
C LYS A 78 -16.93 21.00 -2.80
N GLU A 79 -17.79 20.22 -3.41
CA GLU A 79 -18.71 19.39 -2.61
C GLU A 79 -17.95 18.31 -1.86
N LYS A 80 -18.03 18.35 -0.54
CA LYS A 80 -17.33 17.39 0.33
C LYS A 80 -18.08 16.05 0.35
N VAL A 81 -17.43 15.00 -0.16
CA VAL A 81 -17.93 13.62 -0.04
C VAL A 81 -17.59 13.01 1.31
N SER A 82 -16.63 13.60 2.03
CA SER A 82 -15.91 12.95 3.12
C SER A 82 -16.50 13.03 4.52
N GLU A 83 -17.60 13.73 4.75
CA GLU A 83 -18.21 13.76 6.08
C GLU A 83 -18.95 12.43 6.34
N GLY A 84 -18.42 11.59 7.24
CA GLY A 84 -19.08 10.40 7.74
C GLY A 84 -18.63 9.05 7.18
N ILE A 85 -17.44 8.90 6.58
CA ILE A 85 -16.97 7.59 6.07
C ILE A 85 -16.74 6.56 7.18
N GLY A 86 -16.40 6.97 8.41
CA GLY A 86 -16.16 6.07 9.53
C GLY A 86 -17.42 5.42 10.13
N GLU A 87 -18.63 5.92 9.84
CA GLU A 87 -19.88 5.47 10.47
C GLU A 87 -20.96 5.02 9.46
N VAL A 88 -20.62 4.87 8.19
CA VAL A 88 -21.61 4.80 7.12
C VAL A 88 -21.99 3.37 6.76
N SER A 89 -23.27 3.04 6.89
CA SER A 89 -23.86 1.79 6.41
C SER A 89 -23.59 1.58 4.90
N PRO A 90 -23.58 0.34 4.39
CA PRO A 90 -23.40 0.06 2.95
C PRO A 90 -24.30 0.88 2.04
N THR A 91 -25.58 1.07 2.40
CA THR A 91 -26.57 1.84 1.65
C THR A 91 -26.19 3.31 1.49
N SER A 92 -25.48 3.89 2.47
CA SER A 92 -25.04 5.28 2.37
C SER A 92 -23.82 5.48 1.48
N LYS A 93 -22.97 4.44 1.31
CA LYS A 93 -21.86 4.46 0.34
C LYS A 93 -22.39 4.50 -1.10
N GLU A 94 -23.36 3.65 -1.43
CA GLU A 94 -23.97 3.60 -2.76
C GLU A 94 -24.63 4.93 -3.14
N THR A 95 -25.44 5.48 -2.24
CA THR A 95 -26.10 6.79 -2.44
C THR A 95 -25.10 7.92 -2.65
N ARG A 96 -23.99 7.87 -1.92
CA ARG A 96 -22.90 8.85 -2.05
C ARG A 96 -22.22 8.75 -3.41
N ILE A 97 -21.85 7.54 -3.84
CA ILE A 97 -21.24 7.28 -5.14
C ILE A 97 -22.15 7.80 -6.25
N GLU A 98 -23.44 7.49 -6.19
CA GLU A 98 -24.44 7.93 -7.19
C GLU A 98 -24.55 9.47 -7.24
N LYS A 99 -24.66 10.12 -6.08
CA LYS A 99 -24.73 11.60 -6.01
C LYS A 99 -23.47 12.24 -6.58
N THR A 100 -22.30 11.71 -6.25
CA THR A 100 -21.03 12.23 -6.74
C THR A 100 -20.90 12.02 -8.26
N ASN A 101 -21.34 10.89 -8.80
CA ASN A 101 -21.35 10.67 -10.24
C ASN A 101 -22.24 11.68 -10.96
N GLN A 102 -23.39 12.02 -10.41
CA GLN A 102 -24.26 13.07 -10.98
C GLN A 102 -23.57 14.44 -10.97
N ASP A 103 -22.82 14.75 -9.92
CA ASP A 103 -22.04 15.99 -9.82
C ASP A 103 -20.92 16.02 -10.89
N HIS A 104 -20.22 14.92 -11.09
CA HIS A 104 -19.22 14.76 -12.16
C HIS A 104 -19.81 14.98 -13.55
N GLU A 105 -20.96 14.39 -13.85
CA GLU A 105 -21.62 14.61 -15.16
C GLU A 105 -21.97 16.09 -15.39
N GLN A 106 -22.45 16.78 -14.37
CA GLN A 106 -22.75 18.21 -14.46
C GLN A 106 -21.47 19.02 -14.69
N PHE A 107 -20.38 18.68 -13.98
CA PHE A 107 -19.09 19.35 -14.15
C PHE A 107 -18.52 19.15 -15.56
N LEU A 108 -18.54 17.92 -16.09
CA LEU A 108 -18.07 17.64 -17.46
C LEU A 108 -18.89 18.41 -18.51
N LYS A 109 -20.21 18.51 -18.35
CA LYS A 109 -21.06 19.36 -19.21
C LYS A 109 -20.73 20.85 -19.12
N GLU A 110 -20.30 21.31 -17.94
CA GLU A 110 -19.81 22.68 -17.76
C GLU A 110 -18.52 22.93 -18.54
N LEU A 111 -17.57 21.98 -18.51
CA LEU A 111 -16.33 22.06 -19.29
C LEU A 111 -16.61 22.11 -20.79
N GLU A 112 -17.51 21.27 -21.29
CA GLU A 112 -17.95 21.26 -22.70
C GLU A 112 -18.55 22.62 -23.12
N LYS A 113 -19.44 23.19 -22.30
CA LYS A 113 -20.07 24.52 -22.57
C LYS A 113 -19.03 25.66 -22.65
N GLN A 114 -17.94 25.52 -21.92
CA GLN A 114 -16.85 26.49 -21.93
C GLN A 114 -15.78 26.21 -22.99
N SER A 115 -16.02 25.21 -23.85
CA SER A 115 -15.09 24.76 -24.89
C SER A 115 -13.71 24.36 -24.32
N ILE A 116 -13.67 23.84 -23.11
CA ILE A 116 -12.49 23.30 -22.48
C ILE A 116 -12.27 21.88 -23.03
N GLN A 117 -11.08 21.63 -23.55
CA GLN A 117 -10.70 20.31 -24.07
C GLN A 117 -10.28 19.40 -22.95
N PHE A 118 -10.85 18.21 -22.86
CA PHE A 118 -10.49 17.19 -21.85
C PHE A 118 -10.76 15.78 -22.36
N LYS A 119 -10.05 14.84 -21.75
CA LYS A 119 -10.36 13.42 -21.79
C LYS A 119 -10.42 12.94 -20.33
N LYS A 120 -11.55 12.38 -19.94
CA LYS A 120 -11.68 11.79 -18.60
C LYS A 120 -10.83 10.52 -18.51
N LEU A 121 -9.97 10.44 -17.51
CA LEU A 121 -9.15 9.27 -17.19
C LEU A 121 -9.81 8.46 -16.09
N TYR A 122 -10.13 9.08 -14.94
CA TYR A 122 -10.74 8.43 -13.78
C TYR A 122 -11.75 9.30 -13.07
N ASP A 123 -12.71 8.63 -12.39
CA ASP A 123 -13.62 9.21 -11.42
C ASP A 123 -13.18 8.85 -10.00
N PHE A 124 -13.28 9.81 -9.07
CA PHE A 124 -13.10 9.61 -7.64
C PHE A 124 -14.38 10.03 -6.93
N ASN A 125 -15.12 9.08 -6.39
CA ASN A 125 -16.47 9.34 -5.88
C ASN A 125 -16.71 8.74 -4.48
N LEU A 126 -15.67 8.22 -3.84
CA LEU A 126 -15.70 7.75 -2.47
C LEU A 126 -14.67 8.45 -1.58
N LEU A 127 -13.39 8.45 -1.94
CA LEU A 127 -12.32 9.00 -1.11
C LEU A 127 -12.31 10.54 -1.14
N PHE A 128 -12.70 11.13 -2.28
CA PHE A 128 -12.97 12.55 -2.47
C PHE A 128 -13.89 12.74 -3.68
N ASN A 129 -14.41 13.95 -3.86
CA ASN A 129 -15.19 14.31 -5.04
C ASN A 129 -14.28 14.89 -6.11
N GLY A 130 -13.96 14.13 -7.16
CA GLY A 130 -13.06 14.63 -8.19
C GLY A 130 -12.85 13.71 -9.39
N LEU A 131 -12.01 14.19 -10.30
CA LEU A 131 -11.71 13.54 -11.58
C LEU A 131 -10.23 13.67 -11.92
N ALA A 132 -9.67 12.63 -12.54
CA ALA A 132 -8.42 12.74 -13.28
C ALA A 132 -8.73 13.01 -14.75
N LEU A 133 -8.11 14.04 -15.31
CA LEU A 133 -8.33 14.51 -16.67
C LEU A 133 -7.00 14.65 -17.41
N GLU A 134 -6.97 14.26 -18.69
CA GLU A 134 -5.96 14.67 -19.64
C GLU A 134 -6.49 15.91 -20.36
N THR A 135 -5.71 16.98 -20.42
CA THR A 135 -6.11 18.26 -21.01
C THR A 135 -4.89 19.05 -21.49
N THR A 136 -5.06 20.30 -21.93
CA THR A 136 -3.93 21.19 -22.18
C THR A 136 -3.60 22.03 -20.92
N TYR A 137 -2.38 22.54 -20.84
CA TYR A 137 -1.97 23.40 -19.74
C TYR A 137 -2.85 24.65 -19.60
N GLY A 138 -3.22 25.27 -20.75
CA GLY A 138 -4.12 26.42 -20.79
C GLY A 138 -5.53 26.09 -20.27
N ASP A 139 -6.07 24.94 -20.67
CA ASP A 139 -7.38 24.50 -20.22
C ASP A 139 -7.35 24.07 -18.75
N ALA A 140 -6.28 23.47 -18.26
CA ALA A 140 -6.10 23.18 -16.84
C ALA A 140 -6.14 24.45 -15.97
N LYS A 141 -5.58 25.56 -16.44
CA LYS A 141 -5.71 26.86 -15.74
C LYS A 141 -7.13 27.37 -15.74
N LYS A 142 -7.88 27.22 -16.84
CA LYS A 142 -9.31 27.57 -16.88
C LYS A 142 -10.12 26.69 -15.91
N ILE A 143 -9.87 25.37 -15.90
CA ILE A 143 -10.51 24.44 -14.95
C ILE A 143 -10.29 24.91 -13.50
N ARG A 144 -9.04 25.25 -13.14
CA ARG A 144 -8.70 25.74 -11.80
C ARG A 144 -9.46 27.01 -11.40
N GLY A 145 -9.82 27.85 -12.38
CA GLY A 145 -10.60 29.08 -12.16
C GLY A 145 -12.11 28.88 -12.00
N LEU A 146 -12.64 27.68 -12.21
CA LEU A 146 -14.07 27.43 -12.15
C LEU A 146 -14.59 27.48 -10.71
N ALA A 147 -15.78 28.02 -10.52
CA ALA A 147 -16.38 28.19 -9.20
C ALA A 147 -16.57 26.88 -8.41
N ARG A 148 -16.79 25.78 -9.12
CA ARG A 148 -16.97 24.42 -8.54
C ARG A 148 -15.68 23.74 -8.15
N VAL A 149 -14.54 24.20 -8.68
CA VAL A 149 -13.24 23.57 -8.43
C VAL A 149 -12.65 24.09 -7.13
N ASP A 150 -12.20 23.16 -6.30
CA ASP A 150 -11.51 23.46 -5.05
C ASP A 150 -9.98 23.44 -5.23
N ALA A 151 -9.48 22.40 -5.90
CA ALA A 151 -8.05 22.26 -6.18
C ALA A 151 -7.80 21.56 -7.52
N VAL A 152 -6.66 21.84 -8.12
CA VAL A 152 -6.12 21.14 -9.29
C VAL A 152 -4.66 20.82 -9.00
N ASP A 153 -4.34 19.53 -8.91
CA ASP A 153 -2.98 19.04 -8.81
C ASP A 153 -2.53 18.54 -10.19
N TYR A 154 -1.40 19.08 -10.67
CA TYR A 154 -0.76 18.55 -11.87
C TYR A 154 -0.07 17.25 -11.53
N ALA A 155 -0.35 16.18 -12.28
CA ALA A 155 0.34 14.91 -12.07
C ALA A 155 1.84 15.12 -12.31
N PRO A 156 2.67 14.82 -11.32
CA PRO A 156 4.11 14.89 -11.53
C PRO A 156 4.47 13.84 -12.57
N LEU A 157 5.15 14.28 -13.64
CA LEU A 157 5.60 13.39 -14.71
C LEU A 157 6.50 12.30 -14.14
N GLY A 158 5.92 11.11 -13.94
CA GLY A 158 6.59 9.84 -13.77
C GLY A 158 7.70 9.76 -12.72
N ARG A 159 7.44 10.04 -11.43
CA ARG A 159 8.50 10.05 -10.41
C ARG A 159 8.46 8.86 -9.42
N THR A 160 7.41 8.09 -9.43
CA THR A 160 7.30 6.97 -8.49
C THR A 160 7.85 5.70 -9.13
N ARG A 161 8.96 5.18 -8.64
CA ARG A 161 9.57 3.93 -9.09
C ARG A 161 9.26 2.83 -8.08
N VAL A 162 9.11 1.61 -8.59
CA VAL A 162 9.20 0.40 -7.76
C VAL A 162 10.56 0.39 -7.07
N ALA A 163 10.60 0.05 -5.79
CA ALA A 163 11.86 -0.19 -5.10
C ALA A 163 12.59 -1.33 -5.82
N GLU A 164 13.83 -1.09 -6.26
CA GLU A 164 14.62 -2.11 -6.93
C GLU A 164 14.83 -3.31 -5.98
N THR A 165 14.42 -4.49 -6.43
CA THR A 165 14.77 -5.74 -5.74
C THR A 165 16.25 -6.01 -5.98
N GLN A 166 17.03 -5.96 -4.90
CA GLN A 166 18.40 -6.50 -4.97
C GLN A 166 18.31 -8.02 -5.17
N PRO A 167 19.12 -8.62 -6.05
CA PRO A 167 19.19 -10.07 -6.16
C PRO A 167 19.49 -10.65 -4.79
N VAL A 168 18.60 -11.51 -4.30
CA VAL A 168 18.85 -12.25 -3.06
C VAL A 168 20.03 -13.19 -3.34
N PRO A 169 21.12 -13.12 -2.56
CA PRO A 169 22.21 -14.08 -2.70
C PRO A 169 21.64 -15.50 -2.53
N THR A 170 21.79 -16.35 -3.53
CA THR A 170 21.44 -17.76 -3.42
C THR A 170 22.38 -18.42 -2.41
N SER A 171 21.91 -18.60 -1.18
CA SER A 171 22.63 -19.41 -0.19
C SER A 171 22.45 -20.89 -0.48
N PRO A 172 23.49 -21.72 -0.27
CA PRO A 172 23.45 -23.12 -0.66
C PRO A 172 22.52 -23.94 0.23
N THR A 173 21.72 -24.72 -0.44
CA THR A 173 20.95 -25.92 -0.10
C THR A 173 20.97 -26.38 1.36
N SER A 174 19.87 -26.15 2.07
CA SER A 174 19.47 -26.92 3.23
C SER A 174 18.29 -27.82 2.86
N THR A 175 18.43 -29.12 3.04
CA THR A 175 17.47 -30.17 2.65
C THR A 175 16.34 -30.39 3.67
N THR A 176 15.99 -29.41 4.47
CA THR A 176 14.86 -29.51 5.41
C THR A 176 13.74 -28.59 4.96
N THR A 177 12.51 -29.13 4.92
CA THR A 177 11.28 -28.37 4.66
C THR A 177 11.17 -27.27 5.71
N LYS A 178 11.68 -26.08 5.42
CA LYS A 178 11.62 -24.93 6.30
C LYS A 178 10.46 -24.02 5.86
N VAL A 179 9.66 -23.60 6.81
CA VAL A 179 8.89 -22.34 6.72
C VAL A 179 9.95 -21.24 6.55
N SER A 180 9.73 -20.27 5.68
CA SER A 180 10.71 -19.23 5.40
C SER A 180 11.24 -18.59 6.69
N GLU A 181 12.53 -18.35 6.75
CA GLU A 181 13.20 -17.82 7.95
C GLU A 181 12.60 -16.45 8.36
N GLU A 182 12.12 -15.68 7.40
CA GLU A 182 11.48 -14.38 7.60
C GLU A 182 10.24 -14.49 8.51
N ASN A 183 9.40 -15.49 8.30
CA ASN A 183 8.21 -15.73 9.12
C ASN A 183 8.58 -16.13 10.56
N SER A 184 9.74 -16.77 10.74
CA SER A 184 10.27 -17.10 12.05
C SER A 184 10.77 -15.85 12.78
N LEU A 185 11.40 -14.91 12.07
CA LEU A 185 11.89 -13.65 12.65
C LEU A 185 10.76 -12.80 13.25
N ILE A 186 9.60 -12.75 12.60
CA ILE A 186 8.42 -12.00 13.11
C ILE A 186 7.51 -12.85 13.98
N ASN A 187 7.92 -14.08 14.32
CA ASN A 187 7.25 -14.99 15.26
C ASN A 187 5.78 -15.25 14.91
N LEU A 188 5.48 -15.63 13.67
CA LEU A 188 4.12 -15.90 13.19
C LEU A 188 3.55 -17.24 13.65
N GLN A 189 4.38 -18.23 13.93
CA GLN A 189 3.95 -19.60 14.24
C GLN A 189 2.90 -19.68 15.35
N PRO A 190 3.02 -18.94 16.47
CA PRO A 190 1.99 -18.96 17.53
C PRO A 190 0.61 -18.46 17.07
N LEU A 191 0.53 -17.59 16.08
CA LEU A 191 -0.74 -17.14 15.48
C LEU A 191 -1.32 -18.23 14.59
N TRP A 192 -0.49 -18.86 13.76
CA TRP A 192 -0.91 -19.95 12.88
C TRP A 192 -1.35 -21.20 13.64
N ASP A 193 -0.70 -21.52 14.75
CA ASP A 193 -1.09 -22.63 15.64
C ASP A 193 -2.47 -22.41 16.28
N LYS A 194 -2.84 -21.15 16.49
CA LYS A 194 -4.20 -20.76 16.93
C LYS A 194 -5.20 -20.68 15.78
N GLY A 195 -4.79 -21.01 14.56
CA GLY A 195 -5.64 -20.96 13.38
C GLY A 195 -5.82 -19.54 12.79
N ILE A 196 -5.08 -18.54 13.28
CA ILE A 196 -5.15 -17.15 12.77
C ILE A 196 -4.23 -17.04 11.55
N LYS A 197 -4.82 -17.09 10.35
CA LYS A 197 -4.11 -17.13 9.06
C LYS A 197 -4.68 -16.14 8.02
N GLY A 198 -5.50 -15.19 8.45
CA GLY A 198 -6.12 -14.18 7.60
C GLY A 198 -7.45 -14.60 6.95
N GLN A 199 -8.11 -15.64 7.44
CA GLN A 199 -9.41 -16.07 6.92
C GLN A 199 -10.45 -14.95 7.00
N GLY A 200 -11.19 -14.75 5.90
CA GLY A 200 -12.20 -13.71 5.79
C GLY A 200 -11.66 -12.31 5.57
N GLN A 201 -10.32 -12.16 5.49
CA GLN A 201 -9.67 -10.90 5.17
C GLN A 201 -9.32 -10.82 3.69
N VAL A 202 -9.29 -9.60 3.16
CA VAL A 202 -8.86 -9.29 1.81
C VAL A 202 -7.71 -8.30 1.86
N VAL A 203 -6.57 -8.70 1.32
CA VAL A 203 -5.38 -7.87 1.19
C VAL A 203 -5.29 -7.36 -0.24
N ALA A 204 -5.22 -6.05 -0.41
CA ALA A 204 -4.96 -5.44 -1.71
C ALA A 204 -3.45 -5.15 -1.85
N ILE A 205 -2.87 -5.62 -2.94
CA ILE A 205 -1.48 -5.32 -3.33
C ILE A 205 -1.52 -4.39 -4.53
N ILE A 206 -0.95 -3.20 -4.37
CA ILE A 206 -0.80 -2.19 -5.43
C ILE A 206 0.66 -2.16 -5.84
N ASP A 207 0.97 -2.74 -7.01
CA ASP A 207 2.36 -3.04 -7.37
C ASP A 207 2.56 -3.18 -8.90
N SER A 208 3.74 -3.71 -9.31
CA SER A 208 4.17 -3.83 -10.71
C SER A 208 3.45 -4.91 -11.50
N GLY A 209 3.28 -6.10 -10.93
CA GLY A 209 2.64 -7.22 -11.61
C GLY A 209 2.70 -8.51 -10.81
N VAL A 210 1.98 -9.52 -11.28
CA VAL A 210 1.92 -10.85 -10.68
C VAL A 210 1.58 -11.89 -11.76
N ASP A 211 2.12 -13.10 -11.67
CA ASP A 211 1.55 -14.23 -12.38
C ASP A 211 0.43 -14.84 -11.53
N PRO A 212 -0.84 -14.57 -11.83
CA PRO A 212 -1.95 -15.03 -10.99
C PRO A 212 -2.17 -16.54 -11.06
N ALA A 213 -1.55 -17.23 -12.03
CA ALA A 213 -1.63 -18.69 -12.17
C ALA A 213 -0.62 -19.43 -11.28
N HIS A 214 0.28 -18.70 -10.60
CA HIS A 214 1.32 -19.33 -9.78
C HIS A 214 0.72 -20.09 -8.59
N ASP A 215 1.26 -21.29 -8.29
CA ASP A 215 0.76 -22.20 -7.21
C ASP A 215 0.71 -21.53 -5.82
N VAL A 216 1.50 -20.51 -5.58
CA VAL A 216 1.51 -19.79 -4.32
C VAL A 216 0.16 -19.11 -4.01
N PHE A 217 -0.65 -18.85 -5.04
CA PHE A 217 -1.94 -18.16 -4.87
C PHE A 217 -3.10 -19.13 -4.74
N ARG A 218 -3.15 -19.81 -3.60
CA ARG A 218 -4.20 -20.77 -3.23
C ARG A 218 -4.94 -20.36 -1.97
N LEU A 219 -6.21 -20.68 -1.93
CA LEU A 219 -7.04 -20.67 -0.73
C LEU A 219 -7.41 -22.12 -0.38
N THR A 220 -7.22 -22.52 0.88
CA THR A 220 -7.53 -23.90 1.29
C THR A 220 -8.97 -24.06 1.80
N ASP A 221 -9.55 -23.01 2.37
CA ASP A 221 -10.91 -23.04 2.93
C ASP A 221 -11.75 -21.84 2.45
N ILE A 222 -12.49 -22.06 1.35
CA ILE A 222 -13.39 -21.05 0.80
C ILE A 222 -14.58 -20.73 1.74
N SER A 223 -14.92 -21.62 2.67
CA SER A 223 -16.08 -21.42 3.56
C SER A 223 -15.94 -20.18 4.45
N LYS A 224 -14.70 -19.83 4.78
CA LYS A 224 -14.34 -18.67 5.61
C LYS A 224 -13.94 -17.43 4.80
N ALA A 225 -13.93 -17.53 3.48
CA ALA A 225 -13.57 -16.42 2.62
C ALA A 225 -14.61 -15.31 2.66
N LYS A 226 -14.19 -14.06 2.42
CA LYS A 226 -15.07 -12.90 2.28
C LYS A 226 -15.88 -12.98 0.98
N TYR A 227 -15.21 -13.26 -0.13
CA TYR A 227 -15.82 -13.49 -1.44
C TYR A 227 -15.73 -14.96 -1.80
N LYS A 228 -16.88 -15.62 -1.98
CA LYS A 228 -16.96 -17.06 -2.23
C LYS A 228 -17.16 -17.41 -3.69
N SER A 229 -17.48 -16.42 -4.51
CA SER A 229 -17.76 -16.59 -5.94
C SER A 229 -17.49 -15.32 -6.72
N GLU A 230 -17.32 -15.47 -8.03
CA GLU A 230 -17.27 -14.36 -8.99
C GLU A 230 -18.51 -13.47 -8.91
N ALA A 231 -19.69 -14.06 -8.72
CA ALA A 231 -20.94 -13.30 -8.62
C ALA A 231 -20.95 -12.30 -7.46
N GLU A 232 -20.32 -12.63 -6.34
CA GLU A 232 -20.24 -11.72 -5.19
C GLU A 232 -19.32 -10.53 -5.47
N ILE A 233 -18.21 -10.73 -6.17
CA ILE A 233 -17.32 -9.61 -6.56
C ILE A 233 -17.97 -8.75 -7.65
N GLU A 234 -18.68 -9.34 -8.61
CA GLU A 234 -19.41 -8.59 -9.65
C GLU A 234 -20.54 -7.75 -9.03
N GLU A 235 -21.22 -8.26 -8.03
CA GLU A 235 -22.22 -7.47 -7.27
C GLU A 235 -21.54 -6.32 -6.50
N ALA A 236 -20.39 -6.56 -5.89
CA ALA A 236 -19.62 -5.50 -5.23
C ALA A 236 -19.14 -4.43 -6.21
N LYS A 237 -18.64 -4.83 -7.40
CA LYS A 237 -18.26 -3.91 -8.47
C LYS A 237 -19.44 -3.07 -8.93
N LYS A 238 -20.60 -3.69 -9.15
CA LYS A 238 -21.81 -2.99 -9.54
C LYS A 238 -22.22 -1.91 -8.54
N LYS A 239 -22.23 -2.24 -7.25
CA LYS A 239 -22.50 -1.28 -6.16
C LYS A 239 -21.47 -0.17 -6.09
N ALA A 240 -20.23 -0.48 -6.38
CA ALA A 240 -19.11 0.46 -6.41
C ALA A 240 -19.05 1.34 -7.67
N GLY A 241 -19.86 1.04 -8.70
CA GLY A 241 -19.80 1.69 -10.01
C GLY A 241 -18.52 1.35 -10.80
N ILE A 242 -17.91 0.17 -10.55
CA ILE A 242 -16.69 -0.30 -11.21
C ILE A 242 -17.09 -1.22 -12.38
N THR A 243 -16.72 -0.84 -13.60
CA THR A 243 -17.08 -1.57 -14.84
C THR A 243 -15.91 -2.36 -15.45
N TYR A 244 -14.75 -2.33 -14.81
CA TYR A 244 -13.51 -2.97 -15.25
C TYR A 244 -12.96 -3.88 -14.16
N GLY A 245 -11.87 -4.59 -14.47
CA GLY A 245 -11.29 -5.58 -13.57
C GLY A 245 -12.15 -6.85 -13.50
N LYS A 246 -11.57 -7.94 -13.05
CA LYS A 246 -12.24 -9.23 -13.02
C LYS A 246 -11.82 -10.11 -11.87
N TRP A 247 -12.67 -11.07 -11.54
CA TRP A 247 -12.34 -12.23 -10.74
C TRP A 247 -11.33 -13.12 -11.47
N TYR A 248 -10.39 -13.68 -10.74
CA TYR A 248 -9.48 -14.67 -11.28
C TYR A 248 -9.73 -16.08 -10.70
N ASN A 249 -9.74 -16.20 -9.38
CA ASN A 249 -10.05 -17.43 -8.65
C ASN A 249 -10.44 -17.14 -7.19
N ASN A 250 -10.69 -18.19 -6.41
CA ASN A 250 -11.09 -18.05 -5.00
C ASN A 250 -10.04 -17.35 -4.11
N LYS A 251 -8.78 -17.35 -4.49
CA LYS A 251 -7.71 -16.65 -3.78
C LYS A 251 -7.53 -15.23 -4.27
N ILE A 252 -7.50 -15.02 -5.58
CA ILE A 252 -7.37 -13.72 -6.22
C ILE A 252 -8.74 -13.27 -6.69
N VAL A 253 -9.40 -12.47 -5.86
CA VAL A 253 -10.81 -12.10 -6.07
C VAL A 253 -10.99 -10.91 -7.01
N TYR A 254 -9.93 -10.13 -7.25
CA TYR A 254 -9.98 -9.00 -8.17
C TYR A 254 -8.61 -8.73 -8.75
N ILE A 255 -8.55 -8.52 -10.06
CA ILE A 255 -7.36 -8.05 -10.78
C ILE A 255 -7.72 -6.92 -11.74
N HIS A 256 -6.82 -5.94 -11.85
CA HIS A 256 -6.89 -4.89 -12.88
C HIS A 256 -5.54 -4.19 -13.03
N ASN A 257 -5.20 -3.79 -14.26
CA ASN A 257 -4.04 -2.97 -14.59
C ASN A 257 -4.50 -1.52 -14.82
N TYR A 258 -4.33 -0.71 -13.81
CA TYR A 258 -4.73 0.70 -13.83
C TYR A 258 -3.86 1.57 -14.75
N SER A 259 -2.63 1.16 -15.00
CA SER A 259 -1.73 1.95 -15.84
C SER A 259 -2.05 1.84 -17.33
N ASP A 260 -2.49 0.66 -17.78
CA ASP A 260 -2.77 0.38 -19.19
C ASP A 260 -4.28 0.19 -19.46
N MET A 261 -5.12 0.23 -18.41
CA MET A 261 -6.57 0.11 -18.46
C MET A 261 -7.04 -1.21 -19.09
N ASP A 262 -6.41 -2.30 -18.67
CA ASP A 262 -6.77 -3.67 -19.03
C ASP A 262 -6.73 -4.60 -17.81
N ASP A 263 -6.97 -5.92 -18.02
CA ASP A 263 -6.91 -6.91 -16.95
C ASP A 263 -5.65 -7.79 -17.02
N ASN A 264 -4.65 -7.37 -17.77
CA ASN A 264 -3.35 -8.02 -17.79
C ASN A 264 -2.49 -7.54 -16.62
N VAL A 265 -2.46 -8.34 -15.57
CA VAL A 265 -1.61 -8.07 -14.40
C VAL A 265 -0.29 -8.82 -14.42
N LYS A 266 -0.04 -9.60 -15.48
CA LYS A 266 1.21 -10.33 -15.64
C LYS A 266 2.31 -9.38 -16.08
N GLU A 267 3.42 -9.39 -15.35
CA GLU A 267 4.62 -8.66 -15.70
C GLU A 267 5.48 -9.51 -16.64
N GLU A 268 6.09 -8.87 -17.63
CA GLU A 268 6.99 -9.59 -18.57
C GLU A 268 8.33 -9.95 -17.92
N ASP A 269 8.74 -9.20 -16.89
CA ASP A 269 9.95 -9.49 -16.13
C ASP A 269 9.76 -10.78 -15.32
N PRO A 270 10.63 -11.82 -15.50
CA PRO A 270 10.56 -13.05 -14.72
C PRO A 270 10.81 -12.85 -13.22
N ILE A 271 11.38 -11.72 -12.82
CA ILE A 271 11.59 -11.33 -11.41
C ILE A 271 10.55 -10.26 -11.04
N SER A 272 9.29 -10.66 -11.04
CA SER A 272 8.18 -9.75 -10.71
C SER A 272 8.26 -9.31 -9.24
N HIS A 273 8.45 -8.02 -9.02
CA HIS A 273 8.42 -7.41 -7.68
C HIS A 273 7.06 -7.62 -7.01
N GLY A 274 5.98 -7.34 -7.72
CA GLY A 274 4.62 -7.50 -7.18
C GLY A 274 4.26 -8.94 -6.83
N ALA A 275 4.78 -9.94 -7.59
CA ALA A 275 4.61 -11.35 -7.25
C ALA A 275 5.30 -11.71 -5.94
N HIS A 276 6.51 -11.20 -5.71
CA HIS A 276 7.24 -11.38 -4.45
C HIS A 276 6.49 -10.75 -3.27
N VAL A 277 6.05 -9.51 -3.42
CA VAL A 277 5.27 -8.78 -2.40
C VAL A 277 3.96 -9.52 -2.07
N ALA A 278 3.21 -9.94 -3.09
CA ALA A 278 1.96 -10.68 -2.89
C ALA A 278 2.20 -12.05 -2.25
N GLY A 279 3.26 -12.76 -2.66
CA GLY A 279 3.67 -14.02 -2.05
C GLY A 279 4.03 -13.88 -0.57
N THR A 280 4.79 -12.84 -0.23
CA THR A 280 5.15 -12.52 1.16
C THR A 280 3.92 -12.20 2.01
N ALA A 281 2.95 -11.47 1.47
CA ALA A 281 1.76 -11.11 2.21
C ALA A 281 0.79 -12.28 2.39
N VAL A 282 0.43 -12.98 1.30
CA VAL A 282 -0.70 -13.92 1.28
C VAL A 282 -0.39 -15.27 0.62
N GLY A 283 0.85 -15.57 0.30
CA GLY A 283 1.24 -16.81 -0.35
C GLY A 283 0.82 -18.05 0.43
N ASN A 284 0.49 -19.14 -0.28
CA ASN A 284 0.07 -20.42 0.31
C ASN A 284 0.35 -21.58 -0.66
N ALA A 285 1.62 -21.79 -0.98
CA ALA A 285 2.05 -22.82 -1.92
C ALA A 285 1.64 -24.23 -1.45
N SER A 286 1.25 -25.08 -2.42
CA SER A 286 0.95 -26.49 -2.15
C SER A 286 2.17 -27.38 -2.32
N GLN A 287 3.13 -26.95 -3.14
CA GLN A 287 4.32 -27.69 -3.46
C GLN A 287 5.57 -26.95 -2.98
N PRO A 288 6.62 -27.66 -2.64
CA PRO A 288 7.89 -27.04 -2.34
C PRO A 288 8.44 -26.29 -3.56
N SER A 289 9.07 -25.15 -3.33
CA SER A 289 9.90 -24.46 -4.32
C SER A 289 11.09 -25.34 -4.76
N PRO A 290 11.81 -24.96 -5.82
CA PRO A 290 13.03 -25.68 -6.22
C PRO A 290 14.09 -25.82 -5.11
N ASN A 291 14.05 -24.92 -4.11
CA ASN A 291 14.91 -24.95 -2.94
C ASN A 291 14.37 -25.84 -1.80
N GLY A 292 13.26 -26.54 -2.00
CA GLY A 292 12.64 -27.41 -1.02
C GLY A 292 11.78 -26.71 0.04
N GLU A 293 11.58 -25.40 -0.08
CA GLU A 293 10.78 -24.60 0.86
C GLU A 293 9.33 -24.52 0.42
N ILE A 294 8.40 -24.66 1.36
CA ILE A 294 6.98 -24.35 1.12
C ILE A 294 6.76 -22.86 1.43
N ILE A 295 6.52 -22.08 0.38
CA ILE A 295 6.31 -20.64 0.50
C ILE A 295 4.97 -20.37 1.17
N ARG A 296 5.03 -19.67 2.29
CA ARG A 296 3.85 -19.18 3.02
C ARG A 296 4.02 -17.70 3.32
N GLY A 297 3.04 -16.90 2.96
CA GLY A 297 2.94 -15.51 3.36
C GLY A 297 2.47 -15.35 4.79
N VAL A 298 2.44 -14.12 5.26
CA VAL A 298 2.01 -13.76 6.62
C VAL A 298 0.57 -14.20 6.90
N ALA A 299 -0.32 -13.99 5.94
CA ALA A 299 -1.75 -14.31 6.01
C ALA A 299 -2.17 -15.29 4.89
N PRO A 300 -1.75 -16.58 4.95
CA PRO A 300 -1.89 -17.50 3.82
C PRO A 300 -3.34 -17.83 3.45
N GLU A 301 -4.29 -17.61 4.35
CA GLU A 301 -5.72 -17.82 4.09
C GLU A 301 -6.50 -16.53 3.81
N ALA A 302 -5.83 -15.38 3.72
CA ALA A 302 -6.45 -14.15 3.22
C ALA A 302 -6.63 -14.20 1.70
N GLN A 303 -7.66 -13.53 1.19
CA GLN A 303 -7.85 -13.32 -0.23
C GLN A 303 -7.02 -12.14 -0.73
N LEU A 304 -6.76 -12.10 -2.01
CA LEU A 304 -5.92 -11.10 -2.69
C LEU A 304 -6.75 -10.29 -3.68
N MET A 305 -6.60 -8.98 -3.65
CA MET A 305 -6.86 -8.09 -4.77
C MET A 305 -5.50 -7.64 -5.33
N PHE A 306 -5.26 -7.83 -6.62
CA PHE A 306 -4.02 -7.37 -7.23
C PHE A 306 -4.30 -6.23 -8.22
N LEU A 307 -3.78 -5.05 -7.88
CA LEU A 307 -4.02 -3.81 -8.59
C LEU A 307 -2.69 -3.35 -9.19
N ARG A 308 -2.49 -3.66 -10.46
CA ARG A 308 -1.27 -3.27 -11.17
C ARG A 308 -1.30 -1.80 -11.51
N VAL A 309 -0.23 -1.07 -11.19
CA VAL A 309 -0.13 0.37 -11.41
C VAL A 309 1.09 0.79 -12.22
N PHE A 310 1.99 -0.15 -12.52
CA PHE A 310 3.15 0.08 -13.36
C PHE A 310 2.96 -0.54 -14.73
N SER A 311 3.16 0.27 -15.78
CA SER A 311 3.08 -0.17 -17.18
C SER A 311 4.44 -0.64 -17.67
N ASP A 312 4.47 -1.75 -18.42
CA ASP A 312 5.68 -2.21 -19.10
C ASP A 312 6.12 -1.21 -20.20
N THR A 313 5.18 -0.45 -20.75
CA THR A 313 5.43 0.47 -21.87
C THR A 313 5.75 1.90 -21.44
N LYS A 314 5.47 2.30 -20.20
CA LYS A 314 5.64 3.66 -19.69
C LYS A 314 6.87 3.86 -18.80
N GLY A 315 7.87 3.00 -18.91
CA GLY A 315 9.18 3.14 -18.25
C GLY A 315 9.17 2.91 -16.73
N GLY A 316 8.26 2.08 -16.24
CA GLY A 316 8.22 1.67 -14.83
C GLY A 316 7.94 2.80 -13.84
N GLN A 317 7.19 3.81 -14.27
CA GLN A 317 6.76 4.94 -13.44
C GLN A 317 5.25 4.98 -13.33
N VAL A 318 4.74 5.51 -12.23
CA VAL A 318 3.31 5.66 -11.99
C VAL A 318 2.97 7.08 -11.52
N GLN A 319 1.89 7.65 -12.04
CA GLN A 319 1.36 8.93 -11.57
C GLN A 319 0.52 8.73 -10.31
N ASN A 320 0.41 9.81 -9.51
CA ASN A 320 -0.32 9.79 -8.24
C ASN A 320 -1.80 9.40 -8.39
N PHE A 321 -2.48 9.87 -9.42
CA PHE A 321 -3.89 9.56 -9.62
C PHE A 321 -4.14 8.08 -9.97
N ILE A 322 -3.17 7.38 -10.59
CA ILE A 322 -3.31 5.95 -10.94
C ILE A 322 -3.35 5.11 -9.66
N TYR A 323 -2.35 5.24 -8.78
CA TYR A 323 -2.37 4.46 -7.53
C TYR A 323 -3.44 4.95 -6.55
N THR A 324 -3.81 6.24 -6.57
CA THR A 324 -4.93 6.75 -5.78
C THR A 324 -6.25 6.11 -6.22
N LYS A 325 -6.42 5.90 -7.54
CA LYS A 325 -7.59 5.17 -8.05
C LYS A 325 -7.60 3.70 -7.61
N ALA A 326 -6.45 3.05 -7.66
CA ALA A 326 -6.32 1.69 -7.16
C ALA A 326 -6.68 1.59 -5.66
N VAL A 327 -6.23 2.56 -4.84
CA VAL A 327 -6.62 2.65 -3.41
C VAL A 327 -8.14 2.84 -3.26
N GLU A 328 -8.74 3.76 -4.03
CA GLU A 328 -10.19 3.98 -3.96
C GLU A 328 -10.98 2.71 -4.29
N ASP A 329 -10.61 2.01 -5.35
CA ASP A 329 -11.32 0.80 -5.76
C ASP A 329 -11.10 -0.35 -4.78
N ALA A 330 -9.91 -0.51 -4.21
CA ALA A 330 -9.67 -1.46 -3.13
C ALA A 330 -10.58 -1.20 -1.91
N VAL A 331 -10.73 0.06 -1.51
CA VAL A 331 -11.64 0.45 -0.41
C VAL A 331 -13.11 0.20 -0.78
N LYS A 332 -13.52 0.51 -2.00
CA LYS A 332 -14.88 0.25 -2.50
C LYS A 332 -15.22 -1.23 -2.50
N LEU A 333 -14.28 -2.05 -2.95
CA LEU A 333 -14.41 -3.51 -3.01
C LEU A 333 -14.12 -4.18 -1.65
N GLY A 334 -13.94 -3.41 -0.59
CA GLY A 334 -13.87 -3.94 0.77
C GLY A 334 -12.55 -4.62 1.12
N ALA A 335 -11.42 -4.14 0.62
CA ALA A 335 -10.12 -4.54 1.13
C ALA A 335 -10.00 -4.14 2.62
N ASP A 336 -9.46 -5.05 3.42
CA ASP A 336 -9.23 -4.82 4.86
C ASP A 336 -7.85 -4.17 5.10
N SER A 337 -6.91 -4.47 4.22
CA SER A 337 -5.59 -3.83 4.20
C SER A 337 -5.08 -3.64 2.77
N ILE A 338 -4.25 -2.61 2.60
CA ILE A 338 -3.60 -2.25 1.32
C ILE A 338 -2.10 -2.18 1.56
N ASN A 339 -1.32 -2.82 0.70
CA ASN A 339 0.13 -2.70 0.68
C ASN A 339 0.59 -2.01 -0.60
N MET A 340 1.49 -1.06 -0.45
CA MET A 340 2.10 -0.28 -1.53
C MET A 340 3.62 -0.31 -1.36
N SER A 341 4.27 -1.32 -1.93
CA SER A 341 5.74 -1.43 -1.92
C SER A 341 6.35 -0.57 -3.03
N LEU A 342 6.01 0.71 -3.01
CA LEU A 342 6.42 1.70 -3.99
C LEU A 342 6.76 3.03 -3.29
N GLY A 343 7.60 3.83 -3.92
CA GLY A 343 8.05 5.09 -3.35
C GLY A 343 8.98 5.87 -4.28
N THR A 344 9.57 6.95 -3.78
CA THR A 344 10.58 7.75 -4.46
C THR A 344 11.86 7.83 -3.64
N ALA A 345 12.99 8.03 -4.30
CA ALA A 345 14.29 8.15 -3.64
C ALA A 345 14.36 9.34 -2.66
N SER A 346 13.66 10.41 -2.97
CA SER A 346 13.54 11.59 -2.13
C SER A 346 12.21 12.26 -2.42
N GLY A 347 11.65 12.96 -1.46
CA GLY A 347 10.40 13.66 -1.65
C GLY A 347 9.81 14.18 -0.35
N SER A 348 8.80 14.98 -0.48
CA SER A 348 7.98 15.50 0.60
C SER A 348 6.57 14.92 0.49
N VAL A 349 5.86 14.87 1.60
CA VAL A 349 4.41 14.57 1.58
C VAL A 349 3.63 15.55 0.70
N TYR A 350 4.20 16.72 0.43
CA TYR A 350 3.63 17.71 -0.47
C TYR A 350 3.82 17.36 -1.96
N ASP A 351 4.77 16.49 -2.29
CA ASP A 351 5.05 16.11 -3.68
C ASP A 351 3.97 15.18 -4.26
N VAL A 352 3.17 14.54 -3.43
CA VAL A 352 2.04 13.71 -3.88
C VAL A 352 0.74 14.49 -4.03
N GLY A 353 0.72 15.77 -3.60
CA GLY A 353 -0.44 16.63 -3.63
C GLY A 353 -1.42 16.44 -2.47
N GLU A 354 -2.12 17.51 -2.17
CA GLU A 354 -3.11 17.52 -1.09
C GLU A 354 -4.28 16.58 -1.37
N ILE A 355 -4.71 16.48 -2.63
CA ILE A 355 -5.85 15.63 -3.03
C ILE A 355 -5.54 14.15 -2.76
N THR A 356 -4.36 13.68 -3.21
CA THR A 356 -3.92 12.30 -2.97
C THR A 356 -3.79 12.02 -1.47
N ARG A 357 -3.18 12.93 -0.72
CA ARG A 357 -3.04 12.82 0.74
C ARG A 357 -4.40 12.70 1.43
N GLN A 358 -5.38 13.53 1.06
CA GLN A 358 -6.74 13.45 1.57
C GLN A 358 -7.40 12.09 1.25
N ALA A 359 -7.17 11.55 0.06
CA ALA A 359 -7.70 10.25 -0.32
C ALA A 359 -7.22 9.14 0.62
N PHE A 360 -5.92 9.13 0.93
CA PHE A 360 -5.34 8.15 1.86
C PHE A 360 -5.86 8.33 3.28
N ASP A 361 -5.99 9.56 3.77
CA ASP A 361 -6.57 9.83 5.09
C ASP A 361 -8.03 9.35 5.17
N THR A 362 -8.79 9.57 4.10
CA THR A 362 -10.17 9.11 4.00
C THR A 362 -10.26 7.59 4.00
N ALA A 363 -9.38 6.88 3.26
CA ALA A 363 -9.32 5.43 3.26
C ALA A 363 -8.99 4.87 4.65
N ARG A 364 -8.03 5.49 5.36
CA ARG A 364 -7.69 5.14 6.74
C ARG A 364 -8.89 5.34 7.69
N LYS A 365 -9.60 6.45 7.59
CA LYS A 365 -10.82 6.71 8.36
C LYS A 365 -11.93 5.71 8.07
N ALA A 366 -11.95 5.14 6.87
CA ALA A 366 -12.84 4.03 6.51
C ALA A 366 -12.46 2.68 7.14
N GLY A 367 -11.40 2.64 7.96
CA GLY A 367 -10.94 1.45 8.66
C GLY A 367 -9.98 0.57 7.88
N VAL A 368 -9.49 1.01 6.74
CA VAL A 368 -8.52 0.25 5.93
C VAL A 368 -7.09 0.56 6.40
N THR A 369 -6.33 -0.48 6.72
CA THR A 369 -4.91 -0.34 7.03
C THR A 369 -4.12 -0.19 5.73
N ILE A 370 -3.32 0.88 5.63
CA ILE A 370 -2.46 1.11 4.45
C ILE A 370 -1.00 1.09 4.91
N THR A 371 -0.20 0.24 4.28
CA THR A 371 1.26 0.18 4.46
C THR A 371 1.95 0.66 3.20
N VAL A 372 2.95 1.51 3.35
CA VAL A 372 3.72 2.08 2.24
C VAL A 372 5.20 1.92 2.53
N ALA A 373 5.97 1.43 1.57
CA ALA A 373 7.41 1.26 1.72
C ALA A 373 8.11 2.60 1.94
N SER A 374 9.08 2.59 2.86
CA SER A 374 9.94 3.73 3.18
C SER A 374 11.15 3.86 2.25
N THR A 375 11.23 3.05 1.20
CA THR A 375 12.26 2.83 0.21
C THR A 375 13.48 2.04 0.71
N ASN A 376 14.28 1.52 -0.25
CA ASN A 376 15.53 0.77 0.01
C ASN A 376 16.79 1.65 -0.14
N MET A 377 16.64 2.96 -0.23
CA MET A 377 17.71 3.89 -0.62
C MET A 377 18.62 4.31 0.54
N ALA A 378 18.38 3.82 1.75
CA ALA A 378 19.20 4.17 2.95
C ALA A 378 20.70 3.88 2.79
N THR A 379 21.05 2.88 1.97
CA THR A 379 22.45 2.50 1.70
C THR A 379 23.19 3.46 0.77
N ASN A 380 22.49 4.34 0.07
CA ASN A 380 23.06 5.26 -0.90
C ASN A 380 23.35 6.67 -0.34
N GLY A 381 23.32 6.83 0.98
CA GLY A 381 23.64 8.11 1.63
C GLY A 381 22.55 9.18 1.51
N PHE A 382 21.40 8.87 0.95
CA PHE A 382 20.26 9.78 0.92
C PHE A 382 19.46 9.65 2.22
N TRP A 383 19.67 10.58 3.12
CA TRP A 383 19.11 10.63 4.48
C TRP A 383 17.59 10.81 4.55
N HIS A 384 16.91 10.97 3.42
CA HIS A 384 15.52 11.38 3.36
C HIS A 384 14.69 10.61 2.33
N SER A 385 14.83 9.29 2.29
CA SER A 385 13.82 8.50 1.61
C SER A 385 12.51 8.65 2.39
N LYS A 386 11.50 9.24 1.77
CA LYS A 386 10.17 9.36 2.36
C LYS A 386 9.22 8.45 1.61
N PRO A 387 8.43 7.64 2.33
CA PRO A 387 7.38 6.87 1.70
C PRO A 387 6.35 7.80 1.08
N LEU A 388 5.69 7.30 0.05
CA LEU A 388 4.60 7.99 -0.59
C LEU A 388 3.51 8.29 0.43
N ALA A 389 3.18 9.59 0.59
CA ALA A 389 2.09 10.03 1.48
C ALA A 389 2.25 9.72 2.98
N THR A 390 3.46 9.53 3.52
CA THR A 390 3.63 9.41 4.96
C THR A 390 3.89 10.73 5.63
N THR A 391 3.06 11.04 6.60
CA THR A 391 3.43 11.85 7.75
C THR A 391 3.25 10.98 9.00
N PRO A 392 3.94 11.29 10.11
CA PRO A 392 3.73 10.59 11.39
C PRO A 392 2.26 10.55 11.82
N ASP A 393 1.48 11.55 11.40
CA ASP A 393 0.08 11.73 11.78
C ASP A 393 -0.89 10.81 11.04
N TYR A 394 -0.47 10.16 9.95
CA TYR A 394 -1.37 9.34 9.14
C TYR A 394 -1.42 7.86 9.54
N GLY A 395 -0.69 7.45 10.57
CA GLY A 395 -0.69 6.06 11.02
C GLY A 395 -0.27 5.06 9.94
N MET A 396 0.43 5.53 8.90
CA MET A 396 1.03 4.69 7.89
C MET A 396 2.40 4.24 8.40
N THR A 397 2.58 2.96 8.56
CA THR A 397 3.88 2.39 8.91
C THR A 397 4.62 2.08 7.62
N GLY A 398 5.74 2.80 7.40
CA GLY A 398 6.71 2.36 6.41
C GLY A 398 7.34 1.03 6.87
N THR A 399 7.42 0.08 5.98
CA THR A 399 8.10 -1.22 6.20
C THR A 399 9.55 -1.13 5.76
#